data_7f75aa2d1a58194fcdd007b18df75f3c
#
_entry.id   7f75aa2d1a58194fcdd007b18df75f3c
#
_cell.length_a   1.000
_cell.length_b   1.000
_cell.length_c   1.000
_cell.angle_alpha   90.00
_cell.angle_beta   90.00
_cell.angle_gamma   90.00
#
_symmetry.space_group_name_H-M   'P 1'
#
loop_
_entity.id
_entity.type
_entity.pdbx_description
1 polymer ?
#
loop_
_entity_poly.entity_id
_entity_poly.type
_entity_poly.pdbx_seq_one_letter_code
_entity_poly.pdbx_strand_id
1 'polypeptide(L)'
;SKGERLCLVGPSGRGKTSLLHALLGFVPLQSGSLQVFGRARSREADFVPLRGSLGLLFQDPVDQLFGPTVADDVAFGPRNMGQDRAQAGQLALRTLAALQLEHLAERPVQQLSGGEQRLVALAGVLAMSPRVLLLDEPSNGLDEASCERLFACLLDTGLPMLIASHDQTLVQRLGTRILTLPA
;
A
#
# COMPACT_ATOMS: atom_id res chain seq x y z
N SER A 1 0.37 12.65 11.68
CA SER A 1 -0.54 12.49 12.85
C SER A 1 -1.36 11.23 12.70
N LYS A 2 -1.98 10.73 13.78
CA LYS A 2 -2.85 9.56 13.74
C LYS A 2 -4.06 9.87 12.83
N GLY A 3 -4.33 9.01 11.83
CA GLY A 3 -5.43 9.20 10.88
C GLY A 3 -5.20 10.31 9.82
N GLU A 4 -4.04 10.95 9.78
CA GLU A 4 -3.71 11.95 8.76
C GLU A 4 -3.53 11.26 7.40
N ARG A 5 -4.20 11.80 6.38
CA ARG A 5 -4.10 11.32 4.99
C ARG A 5 -3.61 12.46 4.10
N LEU A 6 -2.30 12.46 3.84
CA LEU A 6 -1.64 13.45 3.00
C LEU A 6 -1.68 13.01 1.54
N CYS A 7 -2.33 13.80 0.68
CA CYS A 7 -2.34 13.58 -0.75
C CYS A 7 -1.25 14.41 -1.43
N LEU A 8 -0.38 13.73 -2.19
CA LEU A 8 0.58 14.33 -3.09
C LEU A 8 -0.07 14.47 -4.47
N VAL A 9 -0.34 15.70 -4.88
CA VAL A 9 -0.93 16.00 -6.19
C VAL A 9 0.08 16.71 -7.09
N GLY A 10 -0.05 16.52 -8.40
CA GLY A 10 0.80 17.15 -9.39
C GLY A 10 0.85 16.36 -10.70
N PRO A 11 1.40 16.94 -11.77
CA PRO A 11 1.50 16.26 -13.07
C PRO A 11 2.27 14.93 -12.99
N SER A 12 2.02 14.04 -13.95
CA SER A 12 2.81 12.82 -14.10
C SER A 12 4.29 13.13 -14.32
N GLY A 13 5.19 12.27 -13.83
CA GLY A 13 6.63 12.45 -13.96
C GLY A 13 7.28 13.44 -12.97
N ARG A 14 6.53 14.05 -12.05
CA ARG A 14 7.06 15.00 -11.05
C ARG A 14 7.59 14.35 -9.78
N GLY A 15 7.87 13.06 -9.80
CA GLY A 15 8.56 12.36 -8.71
C GLY A 15 7.68 11.92 -7.55
N LYS A 16 6.33 11.88 -7.69
CA LYS A 16 5.43 11.36 -6.65
C LYS A 16 5.82 9.93 -6.25
N THR A 17 5.88 9.02 -7.23
CA THR A 17 6.33 7.63 -7.06
C THR A 17 7.75 7.56 -6.49
N SER A 18 8.67 8.39 -7.03
CA SER A 18 10.06 8.44 -6.55
C SER A 18 10.15 8.84 -5.08
N LEU A 19 9.29 9.75 -4.62
CA LEU A 19 9.22 10.12 -3.21
C LEU A 19 8.75 8.94 -2.33
N LEU A 20 7.71 8.20 -2.75
CA LEU A 20 7.26 7.00 -2.04
C LEU A 20 8.37 5.95 -1.97
N HIS A 21 9.08 5.74 -3.07
CA HIS A 21 10.20 4.80 -3.15
C HIS A 21 11.40 5.25 -2.30
N ALA A 22 11.69 6.54 -2.25
CA ALA A 22 12.76 7.08 -1.40
C ALA A 22 12.48 6.87 0.10
N LEU A 23 11.21 6.96 0.52
CA LEU A 23 10.80 6.67 1.91
C LEU A 23 11.07 5.22 2.33
N LEU A 24 11.16 4.31 1.37
CA LEU A 24 11.47 2.88 1.57
C LEU A 24 12.93 2.53 1.28
N GLY A 25 13.72 3.50 0.78
CA GLY A 25 15.11 3.28 0.40
C GLY A 25 15.31 2.58 -0.94
N PHE A 26 14.27 2.49 -1.77
CA PHE A 26 14.37 1.88 -3.12
C PHE A 26 15.11 2.78 -4.10
N VAL A 27 15.10 4.09 -3.88
CA VAL A 27 15.87 5.07 -4.65
C VAL A 27 16.65 5.97 -3.69
N PRO A 28 17.91 6.32 -4.01
CA PRO A 28 18.72 7.21 -3.19
C PRO A 28 18.21 8.66 -3.31
N LEU A 29 18.44 9.45 -2.26
CA LEU A 29 18.25 10.89 -2.32
C LEU A 29 19.37 11.52 -3.15
N GLN A 30 19.01 12.44 -4.03
CA GLN A 30 20.00 13.25 -4.76
C GLN A 30 20.60 14.34 -3.87
N SER A 31 19.82 14.90 -2.94
CA SER A 31 20.23 15.92 -1.98
C SER A 31 19.25 15.96 -0.79
N GLY A 32 19.65 16.65 0.28
CA GLY A 32 18.83 16.81 1.47
C GLY A 32 18.99 15.65 2.46
N SER A 33 18.02 15.49 3.36
CA SER A 33 18.01 14.45 4.38
C SER A 33 16.60 13.87 4.54
N LEU A 34 16.53 12.59 4.89
CA LEU A 34 15.29 11.88 5.13
C LEU A 34 15.22 11.44 6.59
N GLN A 35 14.09 11.73 7.23
CA GLN A 35 13.78 11.19 8.55
C GLN A 35 12.46 10.40 8.50
N VAL A 36 12.50 9.17 8.98
CA VAL A 36 11.31 8.33 9.11
C VAL A 36 11.21 7.84 10.54
N PHE A 37 10.05 8.05 11.16
CA PHE A 37 9.81 7.78 12.57
C PHE A 37 10.86 8.40 13.51
N GLY A 38 11.24 9.67 13.22
CA GLY A 38 12.19 10.44 14.04
C GLY A 38 13.66 10.04 13.90
N ARG A 39 14.00 9.14 12.98
CA ARG A 39 15.39 8.71 12.73
C ARG A 39 15.82 9.04 11.33
N ALA A 40 17.05 9.55 11.19
CA ALA A 40 17.68 9.78 9.88
C ALA A 40 17.87 8.44 9.15
N ARG A 41 17.67 8.47 7.83
CA ARG A 41 17.78 7.31 6.93
C ARG A 41 18.64 7.69 5.73
N SER A 42 19.71 6.96 5.50
CA SER A 42 20.61 7.25 4.38
C SER A 42 21.26 6.01 3.76
N ARG A 43 21.43 4.93 4.52
CA ARG A 43 22.02 3.68 4.08
C ARG A 43 20.97 2.61 4.02
N GLU A 44 21.14 1.60 3.18
CA GLU A 44 20.21 0.49 3.05
C GLU A 44 19.83 -0.15 4.40
N ALA A 45 20.82 -0.36 5.28
CA ALA A 45 20.59 -0.92 6.61
C ALA A 45 19.62 -0.09 7.48
N ASP A 46 19.51 1.23 7.24
CA ASP A 46 18.59 2.10 7.98
C ASP A 46 17.13 1.83 7.63
N PHE A 47 16.85 1.28 6.44
CA PHE A 47 15.50 0.99 5.95
C PHE A 47 15.01 -0.41 6.34
N VAL A 48 15.90 -1.34 6.67
CA VAL A 48 15.52 -2.70 7.08
C VAL A 48 14.47 -2.69 8.22
N PRO A 49 14.61 -1.88 9.28
CA PRO A 49 13.62 -1.81 10.35
C PRO A 49 12.27 -1.20 9.95
N LEU A 50 12.18 -0.60 8.75
CA LEU A 50 10.93 -0.02 8.23
C LEU A 50 10.09 -1.03 7.45
N ARG A 51 10.69 -2.16 7.05
CA ARG A 51 10.00 -3.24 6.35
C ARG A 51 8.82 -3.73 7.20
N GLY A 52 7.62 -3.73 6.61
CA GLY A 52 6.37 -4.02 7.31
C GLY A 52 5.79 -2.85 8.12
N SER A 53 6.58 -1.87 8.59
CA SER A 53 6.06 -0.68 9.26
C SER A 53 5.52 0.38 8.29
N LEU A 54 6.09 0.45 7.09
CA LEU A 54 5.59 1.22 5.96
C LEU A 54 5.02 0.22 4.95
N GLY A 55 3.73 0.25 4.73
CA GLY A 55 3.06 -0.58 3.72
C GLY A 55 2.94 0.17 2.41
N LEU A 56 3.54 -0.34 1.33
CA LEU A 56 3.44 0.26 0.00
C LEU A 56 2.44 -0.52 -0.86
N LEU A 57 1.47 0.19 -1.41
CA LEU A 57 0.65 -0.29 -2.52
C LEU A 57 1.20 0.30 -3.82
N PHE A 58 1.71 -0.54 -4.71
CA PHE A 58 2.27 -0.15 -5.99
C PHE A 58 1.20 0.35 -6.96
N GLN A 59 1.61 1.16 -7.93
CA GLN A 59 0.73 1.66 -8.99
C GLN A 59 0.15 0.51 -9.82
N ASP A 60 0.96 -0.50 -10.18
CA ASP A 60 0.50 -1.72 -10.85
C ASP A 60 0.43 -2.88 -9.84
N PRO A 61 -0.76 -3.46 -9.57
CA PRO A 61 -0.87 -4.59 -8.65
C PRO A 61 -0.16 -5.85 -9.16
N VAL A 62 0.06 -6.00 -10.47
CA VAL A 62 0.78 -7.15 -11.06
C VAL A 62 2.23 -7.19 -10.57
N ASP A 63 2.85 -6.05 -10.32
CA ASP A 63 4.21 -5.98 -9.76
C ASP A 63 4.29 -6.46 -8.30
N GLN A 64 3.14 -6.63 -7.64
CA GLN A 64 3.06 -6.94 -6.22
C GLN A 64 2.53 -8.36 -5.96
N LEU A 65 1.78 -8.94 -6.89
CA LEU A 65 1.13 -10.24 -6.75
C LEU A 65 1.93 -11.35 -7.44
N PHE A 66 2.42 -12.31 -6.69
CA PHE A 66 3.27 -13.40 -7.21
C PHE A 66 2.98 -14.76 -6.57
N GLY A 67 2.08 -14.83 -5.57
CA GLY A 67 1.65 -16.08 -4.95
C GLY A 67 0.86 -16.97 -5.90
N PRO A 68 0.86 -18.29 -5.71
CA PRO A 68 0.05 -19.21 -6.50
C PRO A 68 -1.45 -19.00 -6.27
N THR A 69 -1.85 -18.71 -5.03
CA THR A 69 -3.23 -18.36 -4.63
C THR A 69 -3.25 -17.02 -3.92
N VAL A 70 -4.44 -16.44 -3.81
CA VAL A 70 -4.68 -15.20 -3.04
C VAL A 70 -4.25 -15.36 -1.57
N ALA A 71 -4.62 -16.46 -0.94
CA ALA A 71 -4.25 -16.73 0.46
C ALA A 71 -2.73 -16.86 0.64
N ASP A 72 -2.03 -17.53 -0.28
CA ASP A 72 -0.57 -17.65 -0.23
C ASP A 72 0.11 -16.29 -0.43
N ASP A 73 -0.42 -15.46 -1.33
CA ASP A 73 0.11 -14.13 -1.61
C ASP A 73 -0.03 -13.21 -0.40
N VAL A 74 -1.22 -13.14 0.19
CA VAL A 74 -1.47 -12.32 1.39
C VAL A 74 -0.66 -12.82 2.61
N ALA A 75 -0.42 -14.14 2.72
CA ALA A 75 0.40 -14.71 3.79
C ALA A 75 1.91 -14.46 3.61
N PHE A 76 2.37 -14.08 2.43
CA PHE A 76 3.79 -13.95 2.12
C PHE A 76 4.50 -12.89 2.98
N GLY A 77 3.92 -11.70 3.10
CA GLY A 77 4.47 -10.62 3.93
C GLY A 77 4.65 -11.03 5.39
N PRO A 78 3.61 -11.50 6.09
CA PRO A 78 3.70 -12.02 7.46
C PRO A 78 4.75 -13.12 7.65
N ARG A 79 4.88 -14.05 6.69
CA ARG A 79 5.92 -15.10 6.74
C ARG A 79 7.33 -14.52 6.68
N ASN A 80 7.57 -13.54 5.81
CA ASN A 80 8.86 -12.85 5.73
C ASN A 80 9.17 -12.02 6.97
N MET A 81 8.15 -11.66 7.75
CA MET A 81 8.29 -11.00 9.05
C MET A 81 8.49 -11.98 10.22
N GLY A 82 8.67 -13.28 9.94
CA GLY A 82 9.00 -14.31 10.90
C GLY A 82 7.81 -15.05 11.51
N GLN A 83 6.59 -14.86 11.01
CA GLN A 83 5.46 -15.68 11.43
C GLN A 83 5.55 -17.08 10.81
N ASP A 84 5.16 -18.09 11.57
CA ASP A 84 5.06 -19.43 11.04
C ASP A 84 3.94 -19.56 9.99
N ARG A 85 3.95 -20.68 9.25
CA ARG A 85 3.00 -20.88 8.13
C ARG A 85 1.54 -20.85 8.59
N ALA A 86 1.23 -21.41 9.76
CA ALA A 86 -0.13 -21.48 10.26
C ALA A 86 -0.63 -20.09 10.70
N GLN A 87 0.19 -19.35 11.44
CA GLN A 87 -0.11 -17.99 11.88
C GLN A 87 -0.29 -17.04 10.70
N ALA A 88 0.62 -17.06 9.73
CA ALA A 88 0.53 -16.23 8.53
C ALA A 88 -0.71 -16.56 7.70
N GLY A 89 -1.06 -17.85 7.53
CA GLY A 89 -2.27 -18.28 6.84
C GLY A 89 -3.54 -17.81 7.54
N GLN A 90 -3.61 -17.94 8.87
CA GLN A 90 -4.75 -17.43 9.63
C GLN A 90 -4.90 -15.91 9.52
N LEU A 91 -3.77 -15.19 9.55
CA LEU A 91 -3.78 -13.73 9.40
C LEU A 91 -4.24 -13.33 8.00
N ALA A 92 -3.78 -14.03 6.96
CA ALA A 92 -4.22 -13.80 5.59
C ALA A 92 -5.74 -13.96 5.46
N LEU A 93 -6.30 -15.07 5.96
CA LEU A 93 -7.74 -15.32 5.90
C LEU A 93 -8.54 -14.26 6.68
N ARG A 94 -8.08 -13.84 7.85
CA ARG A 94 -8.72 -12.74 8.62
C ARG A 94 -8.69 -11.43 7.85
N THR A 95 -7.56 -11.09 7.22
CA THR A 95 -7.42 -9.87 6.44
C THR A 95 -8.32 -9.89 5.21
N LEU A 96 -8.38 -11.02 4.50
CA LEU A 96 -9.29 -11.21 3.37
C LEU A 96 -10.75 -11.06 3.79
N ALA A 97 -11.15 -11.67 4.91
CA ALA A 97 -12.50 -11.54 5.44
C ALA A 97 -12.85 -10.09 5.82
N ALA A 98 -11.93 -9.36 6.44
CA ALA A 98 -12.13 -7.94 6.75
C ALA A 98 -12.34 -7.07 5.50
N LEU A 99 -11.82 -7.49 4.36
CA LEU A 99 -11.99 -6.81 3.06
C LEU A 99 -13.09 -7.45 2.18
N GLN A 100 -13.83 -8.43 2.71
CA GLN A 100 -14.87 -9.19 1.98
C GLN A 100 -14.33 -9.92 0.74
N LEU A 101 -13.11 -10.43 0.83
CA LEU A 101 -12.39 -11.13 -0.25
C LEU A 101 -12.16 -12.62 0.06
N GLU A 102 -12.75 -13.17 1.12
CA GLU A 102 -12.57 -14.56 1.55
C GLU A 102 -12.94 -15.57 0.46
N HIS A 103 -13.90 -15.23 -0.39
CA HIS A 103 -14.34 -16.06 -1.52
C HIS A 103 -13.28 -16.19 -2.62
N LEU A 104 -12.22 -15.36 -2.59
CA LEU A 104 -11.11 -15.39 -3.53
C LEU A 104 -9.91 -16.18 -2.98
N ALA A 105 -9.90 -16.60 -1.71
CA ALA A 105 -8.72 -17.12 -1.02
C ALA A 105 -7.95 -18.20 -1.80
N GLU A 106 -8.67 -19.16 -2.38
CA GLU A 106 -8.10 -20.28 -3.13
C GLU A 106 -7.92 -20.00 -4.63
N ARG A 107 -8.35 -18.80 -5.10
CA ARG A 107 -8.26 -18.46 -6.51
C ARG A 107 -6.79 -18.12 -6.89
N PRO A 108 -6.30 -18.59 -8.05
CA PRO A 108 -5.02 -18.13 -8.58
C PRO A 108 -5.01 -16.62 -8.83
N VAL A 109 -3.94 -15.92 -8.42
CA VAL A 109 -3.86 -14.45 -8.54
C VAL A 109 -3.99 -13.97 -9.98
N GLN A 110 -3.56 -14.79 -10.96
CA GLN A 110 -3.64 -14.47 -12.39
C GLN A 110 -5.07 -14.48 -12.95
N GLN A 111 -6.02 -15.06 -12.23
CA GLN A 111 -7.43 -15.14 -12.63
C GLN A 111 -8.30 -14.02 -12.04
N LEU A 112 -7.68 -13.09 -11.31
CA LEU A 112 -8.37 -11.96 -10.71
C LEU A 112 -8.59 -10.85 -11.73
N SER A 113 -9.72 -10.16 -11.62
CA SER A 113 -9.93 -8.87 -12.30
C SER A 113 -8.97 -7.80 -11.74
N GLY A 114 -8.73 -6.73 -12.50
CA GLY A 114 -7.84 -5.65 -12.04
C GLY A 114 -8.26 -5.05 -10.68
N GLY A 115 -9.56 -4.90 -10.45
CA GLY A 115 -10.10 -4.44 -9.16
C GLY A 115 -9.85 -5.43 -8.03
N GLU A 116 -10.05 -6.73 -8.26
CA GLU A 116 -9.74 -7.78 -7.29
C GLU A 116 -8.24 -7.83 -6.99
N GLN A 117 -7.38 -7.75 -8.02
CA GLN A 117 -5.92 -7.70 -7.85
C GLN A 117 -5.51 -6.54 -6.94
N ARG A 118 -6.08 -5.36 -7.14
CA ARG A 118 -5.80 -4.17 -6.32
C ARG A 118 -6.18 -4.37 -4.86
N LEU A 119 -7.36 -4.91 -4.59
CA LEU A 119 -7.83 -5.17 -3.23
C LEU A 119 -7.03 -6.30 -2.56
N VAL A 120 -6.63 -7.33 -3.31
CA VAL A 120 -5.76 -8.41 -2.80
C VAL A 120 -4.36 -7.88 -2.50
N ALA A 121 -3.78 -7.04 -3.36
CA ALA A 121 -2.51 -6.36 -3.08
C ALA A 121 -2.59 -5.51 -1.80
N LEU A 122 -3.69 -4.76 -1.61
CA LEU A 122 -3.94 -4.04 -0.37
C LEU A 122 -4.05 -4.99 0.83
N ALA A 123 -4.72 -6.13 0.69
CA ALA A 123 -4.81 -7.15 1.75
C ALA A 123 -3.42 -7.64 2.16
N GLY A 124 -2.53 -7.93 1.20
CA GLY A 124 -1.14 -8.33 1.46
C GLY A 124 -0.36 -7.28 2.26
N VAL A 125 -0.57 -5.99 1.93
CA VAL A 125 0.03 -4.88 2.67
C VAL A 125 -0.53 -4.80 4.10
N LEU A 126 -1.85 -4.87 4.26
CA LEU A 126 -2.51 -4.74 5.58
C LEU A 126 -2.21 -5.93 6.49
N ALA A 127 -2.02 -7.14 5.94
CA ALA A 127 -1.64 -8.33 6.70
C ALA A 127 -0.31 -8.16 7.45
N MET A 128 0.58 -7.28 6.98
CA MET A 128 1.83 -6.95 7.68
C MET A 128 1.62 -6.00 8.87
N SER A 129 0.39 -5.53 9.13
CA SER A 129 0.04 -4.57 10.19
C SER A 129 0.89 -3.29 10.13
N PRO A 130 0.91 -2.57 9.01
CA PRO A 130 1.74 -1.39 8.84
C PRO A 130 1.29 -0.25 9.77
N ARG A 131 2.23 0.65 10.07
CA ARG A 131 1.95 1.88 10.85
C ARG A 131 1.54 3.04 9.96
N VAL A 132 1.93 3.02 8.70
CA VAL A 132 1.62 4.03 7.68
C VAL A 132 1.45 3.33 6.34
N LEU A 133 0.46 3.76 5.55
CA LEU A 133 0.28 3.32 4.16
C LEU A 133 0.89 4.34 3.20
N LEU A 134 1.62 3.84 2.23
CA LEU A 134 2.12 4.57 1.07
C LEU A 134 1.34 4.05 -0.14
N LEU A 135 0.56 4.90 -0.80
CA LEU A 135 -0.33 4.49 -1.87
C LEU A 135 0.04 5.24 -3.16
N ASP A 136 0.41 4.50 -4.19
CA ASP A 136 0.76 5.07 -5.50
C ASP A 136 -0.37 4.83 -6.49
N GLU A 137 -1.07 5.92 -6.86
CA GLU A 137 -2.23 5.93 -7.78
C GLU A 137 -3.24 4.79 -7.49
N PRO A 138 -3.74 4.67 -6.24
CA PRO A 138 -4.46 3.46 -5.80
C PRO A 138 -5.81 3.23 -6.51
N SER A 139 -6.43 4.28 -7.09
CA SER A 139 -7.69 4.18 -7.84
C SER A 139 -7.51 3.99 -9.34
N ASN A 140 -6.26 4.04 -9.84
CA ASN A 140 -6.03 4.00 -11.28
C ASN A 140 -6.49 2.68 -11.91
N GLY A 141 -7.26 2.78 -12.99
CA GLY A 141 -7.78 1.62 -13.73
C GLY A 141 -8.92 0.85 -13.06
N LEU A 142 -9.46 1.35 -11.94
CA LEU A 142 -10.61 0.76 -11.27
C LEU A 142 -11.92 1.32 -11.82
N ASP A 143 -12.94 0.47 -11.89
CA ASP A 143 -14.33 0.91 -12.05
C ASP A 143 -14.86 1.56 -10.76
N GLU A 144 -16.01 2.22 -10.87
CA GLU A 144 -16.62 2.97 -9.77
C GLU A 144 -16.88 2.08 -8.53
N ALA A 145 -17.40 0.87 -8.74
CA ALA A 145 -17.71 -0.05 -7.64
C ALA A 145 -16.43 -0.52 -6.91
N SER A 146 -15.35 -0.78 -7.65
CA SER A 146 -14.05 -1.14 -7.09
C SER A 146 -13.39 0.05 -6.36
N CYS A 147 -13.54 1.28 -6.88
CA CYS A 147 -13.10 2.50 -6.20
C CYS A 147 -13.82 2.68 -4.86
N GLU A 148 -15.14 2.53 -4.82
CA GLU A 148 -15.92 2.66 -3.59
C GLU A 148 -15.47 1.65 -2.53
N ARG A 149 -15.26 0.39 -2.92
CA ARG A 149 -14.74 -0.64 -2.01
C ARG A 149 -13.35 -0.30 -1.50
N LEU A 150 -12.44 0.14 -2.39
CA LEU A 150 -11.09 0.56 -2.00
C LEU A 150 -11.15 1.72 -0.99
N PHE A 151 -11.95 2.74 -1.25
CA PHE A 151 -12.06 3.91 -0.36
C PHE A 151 -12.64 3.53 1.01
N ALA A 152 -13.68 2.72 1.03
CA ALA A 152 -14.26 2.21 2.28
C ALA A 152 -13.20 1.42 3.09
N CYS A 153 -12.48 0.49 2.45
CA CYS A 153 -11.42 -0.28 3.08
C CYS A 153 -10.31 0.63 3.65
N LEU A 154 -9.84 1.61 2.88
CA LEU A 154 -8.79 2.54 3.34
C LEU A 154 -9.24 3.38 4.54
N LEU A 155 -10.47 3.92 4.49
CA LEU A 155 -11.04 4.71 5.59
C LEU A 155 -11.17 3.88 6.88
N ASP A 156 -11.60 2.63 6.76
CA ASP A 156 -11.84 1.72 7.90
C ASP A 156 -10.54 1.35 8.63
N THR A 157 -9.39 1.37 7.94
CA THR A 157 -8.10 1.10 8.58
C THR A 157 -7.73 2.12 9.66
N GLY A 158 -8.20 3.37 9.56
CA GLY A 158 -7.80 4.48 10.42
C GLY A 158 -6.29 4.80 10.41
N LEU A 159 -5.53 4.21 9.50
CA LEU A 159 -4.09 4.41 9.38
C LEU A 159 -3.75 5.78 8.79
N PRO A 160 -2.61 6.38 9.18
CA PRO A 160 -2.03 7.50 8.44
C PRO A 160 -1.63 7.03 7.04
N MET A 161 -1.81 7.91 6.05
CA MET A 161 -1.52 7.59 4.65
C MET A 161 -0.74 8.71 3.96
N LEU A 162 0.15 8.33 3.07
CA LEU A 162 0.72 9.21 2.05
C LEU A 162 0.27 8.67 0.69
N ILE A 163 -0.53 9.46 -0.01
CA ILE A 163 -1.23 9.06 -1.24
C ILE A 163 -0.72 9.90 -2.39
N ALA A 164 -0.05 9.29 -3.33
CA ALA A 164 0.28 9.92 -4.61
C ALA A 164 -0.89 9.69 -5.58
N SER A 165 -1.55 10.76 -6.01
CA SER A 165 -2.62 10.63 -6.99
C SER A 165 -2.86 11.92 -7.77
N HIS A 166 -3.40 11.76 -8.97
CA HIS A 166 -3.97 12.83 -9.78
C HIS A 166 -5.51 12.78 -9.83
N ASP A 167 -6.12 11.77 -9.21
CA ASP A 167 -7.56 11.58 -9.12
C ASP A 167 -8.17 12.53 -8.08
N GLN A 168 -8.93 13.52 -8.57
CA GLN A 168 -9.56 14.51 -7.72
C GLN A 168 -10.63 13.92 -6.79
N THR A 169 -11.36 12.90 -7.25
CA THR A 169 -12.40 12.22 -6.45
C THR A 169 -11.74 11.53 -5.25
N LEU A 170 -10.66 10.81 -5.47
CA LEU A 170 -9.88 10.19 -4.39
C LEU A 170 -9.36 11.24 -3.40
N VAL A 171 -8.77 12.33 -3.92
CA VAL A 171 -8.22 13.40 -3.08
C VAL A 171 -9.31 14.05 -2.21
N GLN A 172 -10.50 14.29 -2.76
CA GLN A 172 -11.63 14.86 -2.01
C GLN A 172 -12.18 13.88 -0.96
N ARG A 173 -12.23 12.60 -1.26
CA ARG A 173 -12.80 11.55 -0.40
C ARG A 173 -11.88 11.14 0.73
N LEU A 174 -10.60 10.96 0.45
CA LEU A 174 -9.61 10.43 1.40
C LEU A 174 -8.74 11.51 2.03
N GLY A 175 -8.38 12.56 1.29
CA GLY A 175 -7.40 13.54 1.71
C GLY A 175 -7.87 14.39 2.92
N THR A 176 -7.02 14.44 3.95
CA THR A 176 -7.17 15.41 5.05
C THR A 176 -6.22 16.60 4.87
N ARG A 177 -5.20 16.43 4.04
CA ARG A 177 -4.21 17.46 3.69
C ARG A 177 -3.71 17.21 2.27
N ILE A 178 -3.43 18.29 1.55
CA ILE A 178 -2.93 18.24 0.18
C ILE A 178 -1.57 18.93 0.12
N LEU A 179 -0.62 18.30 -0.57
CA LEU A 179 0.67 18.85 -0.95
C LEU A 179 0.77 18.82 -2.48
N THR A 180 0.83 19.99 -3.10
CA THR A 180 0.99 20.11 -4.55
C THR A 180 2.47 20.19 -4.91
N LEU A 181 2.91 19.27 -5.76
CA LEU A 181 4.26 19.35 -6.34
C LEU A 181 4.23 20.36 -7.50
N PRO A 182 5.27 21.21 -7.59
CA PRO A 182 5.32 22.24 -8.64
C PRO A 182 5.37 21.62 -10.03
N ALA A 183 4.88 22.39 -11.00
CA ALA A 183 4.90 22.03 -12.42
C ALA A 183 6.32 21.95 -12.98
#